data_38b4bac02a02f2f31806972218eb941d
#
_entry.id   38b4bac02a02f2f31806972218eb941d
#
_cell.length_a   1.000
_cell.length_b   1.000
_cell.length_c   1.000
_cell.angle_alpha   90.00
_cell.angle_beta   90.00
_cell.angle_gamma   90.00
#
_symmetry.space_group_name_H-M   'P 1'
#
loop_
_entity.id
_entity.type
_entity.pdbx_description
1 polymer ?
#
loop_
_entity_poly.entity_id
_entity_poly.type
_entity_poly.pdbx_seq_one_letter_code
_entity_poly.pdbx_strand_id
1 'polypeptide(L)'
;MLFIRVLRANVGQNSVLLIVFQIFMTNSFTNLFDKIIGGSKESKKSPILGAIRRAFIFLIPVFVIGASAVALQNFPVEAVRYFFKNFAGGFIDKFLGVIYSATYGFAAVYLVLSLSYCLSALSTDHNDIRMYAVLNSSACYFAFLGPTVLIDAAHVMRYTDSANIFQAMIVACGITMLFMFLYKLYNGNHAESVSSFERGIRAILPGATCICLVSLVAVAIDINPIASNFNDLLNKLLAMPFQSVGTSYIGGLLVVLVESALWTWAYTAAT
;
A
#
# COMPACT_ATOMS: atom_id res chain seq x y z
N MET A 1 -19.39 6.70 30.18
CA MET A 1 -18.90 7.36 31.41
C MET A 1 -18.34 6.37 32.47
N LEU A 2 -18.92 5.18 32.64
CA LEU A 2 -18.44 4.17 33.60
C LEU A 2 -17.07 3.60 33.23
N PHE A 3 -16.78 3.37 31.97
CA PHE A 3 -15.52 2.82 31.43
C PHE A 3 -14.30 3.72 31.71
N ILE A 4 -14.50 5.04 31.67
CA ILE A 4 -13.45 6.03 31.98
C ILE A 4 -13.14 6.07 33.48
N ARG A 5 -14.14 5.81 34.35
CA ARG A 5 -13.94 5.73 35.81
C ARG A 5 -13.18 4.49 36.26
N VAL A 6 -13.41 3.36 35.59
CA VAL A 6 -12.69 2.09 35.89
C VAL A 6 -11.23 2.15 35.45
N LEU A 7 -10.93 2.81 34.31
CA LEU A 7 -9.57 3.06 33.88
C LEU A 7 -8.80 4.02 34.82
N ARG A 8 -9.47 5.00 35.42
CA ARG A 8 -8.84 5.97 36.34
C ARG A 8 -8.49 5.38 37.70
N ALA A 9 -9.17 4.33 38.14
CA ALA A 9 -8.97 3.71 39.47
C ALA A 9 -7.81 2.70 39.49
N ASN A 10 -7.35 2.19 38.34
CA ASN A 10 -6.32 1.12 38.28
C ASN A 10 -5.00 1.55 37.58
N VAL A 11 -4.83 2.82 37.18
CA VAL A 11 -3.67 3.29 36.44
C VAL A 11 -2.78 4.19 37.33
N GLY A 12 -2.24 3.57 38.39
CA GLY A 12 -1.19 4.21 39.19
C GLY A 12 0.23 4.13 38.63
N GLN A 13 0.49 3.36 37.58
CA GLN A 13 1.87 3.17 37.06
C GLN A 13 2.05 2.97 35.55
N ASN A 14 1.04 3.06 34.70
CA ASN A 14 1.26 2.91 33.26
C ASN A 14 0.93 4.19 32.48
N SER A 15 1.78 5.19 32.65
CA SER A 15 1.79 6.46 31.90
C SER A 15 1.99 6.31 30.40
N VAL A 16 2.44 5.13 29.90
CA VAL A 16 2.77 4.91 28.49
C VAL A 16 1.52 4.93 27.60
N LEU A 17 0.43 4.33 28.03
CA LEU A 17 -0.81 4.25 27.23
C LEU A 17 -1.53 5.61 27.19
N LEU A 18 -1.48 6.37 28.28
CA LEU A 18 -1.99 7.75 28.34
C LEU A 18 -1.12 8.71 27.53
N ILE A 19 0.20 8.51 27.52
CA ILE A 19 1.15 9.29 26.72
C ILE A 19 0.94 8.99 25.24
N VAL A 20 0.78 7.74 24.82
CA VAL A 20 0.50 7.37 23.43
C VAL A 20 -0.85 7.96 22.98
N PHE A 21 -1.88 7.89 23.81
CA PHE A 21 -3.19 8.47 23.49
C PHE A 21 -3.16 10.01 23.47
N GLN A 22 -2.37 10.63 24.33
CA GLN A 22 -2.21 12.09 24.39
C GLN A 22 -1.32 12.62 23.26
N ILE A 23 -0.29 11.88 22.84
CA ILE A 23 0.51 12.18 21.63
C ILE A 23 -0.36 12.07 20.38
N PHE A 24 -1.29 11.09 20.35
CA PHE A 24 -2.22 10.90 19.24
C PHE A 24 -3.27 12.03 19.14
N MET A 25 -3.65 12.64 20.28
CA MET A 25 -4.69 13.67 20.36
C MET A 25 -4.17 15.11 20.38
N THR A 26 -2.86 15.35 20.45
CA THR A 26 -2.30 16.71 20.50
C THR A 26 -2.02 17.25 19.11
N ASN A 27 -2.17 18.59 18.97
CA ASN A 27 -1.87 19.37 17.76
C ASN A 27 -0.48 19.10 17.13
N SER A 28 0.42 18.39 17.84
CA SER A 28 1.71 17.95 17.31
C SER A 28 1.59 16.95 16.16
N PHE A 29 0.55 16.09 16.16
CA PHE A 29 0.34 15.15 15.06
C PHE A 29 -0.16 15.89 13.82
N THR A 30 -1.08 16.85 13.98
CA THR A 30 -1.55 17.67 12.85
C THR A 30 -0.43 18.55 12.31
N ASN A 31 0.38 19.18 13.17
CA ASN A 31 1.53 19.97 12.75
C ASN A 31 2.64 19.14 12.11
N LEU A 32 2.87 17.91 12.59
CA LEU A 32 3.81 16.96 11.98
C LEU A 32 3.28 16.48 10.63
N PHE A 33 1.97 16.22 10.54
CA PHE A 33 1.28 15.83 9.31
C PHE A 33 1.32 16.97 8.28
N ASP A 34 1.04 18.19 8.68
CA ASP A 34 1.13 19.39 7.84
C ASP A 34 2.59 19.67 7.41
N LYS A 35 3.57 19.45 8.29
CA LYS A 35 4.98 19.58 7.97
C LYS A 35 5.46 18.50 6.98
N ILE A 36 4.96 17.27 7.11
CA ILE A 36 5.25 16.16 6.19
C ILE A 36 4.56 16.39 4.84
N ILE A 37 3.31 16.87 4.84
CA ILE A 37 2.56 17.18 3.60
C ILE A 37 3.04 18.49 3.00
N GLY A 38 3.28 19.53 3.82
CA GLY A 38 3.75 20.85 3.38
C GLY A 38 5.17 20.87 2.81
N GLY A 39 6.01 19.91 3.19
CA GLY A 39 7.38 19.75 2.66
C GLY A 39 7.46 19.31 1.20
N SER A 40 6.31 19.24 0.51
CA SER A 40 6.21 18.79 -0.89
C SER A 40 6.67 19.83 -1.93
N LYS A 41 7.13 21.02 -1.53
CA LYS A 41 7.63 22.04 -2.47
C LYS A 41 9.05 21.78 -3.00
N GLU A 42 9.81 20.85 -2.42
CA GLU A 42 11.23 20.64 -2.74
C GLU A 42 11.57 19.41 -3.60
N SER A 43 10.62 18.54 -3.95
CA SER A 43 10.95 17.37 -4.78
C SER A 43 10.98 17.71 -6.28
N LYS A 44 11.77 18.72 -6.67
CA LYS A 44 12.08 18.97 -8.10
C LYS A 44 13.03 17.91 -8.70
N LYS A 45 13.73 17.10 -7.88
CA LYS A 45 14.75 16.13 -8.35
C LYS A 45 14.18 14.80 -8.85
N SER A 46 13.03 14.33 -8.33
CA SER A 46 12.42 13.08 -8.80
C SER A 46 10.89 13.06 -8.54
N PRO A 47 10.08 13.46 -9.52
CA PRO A 47 8.62 13.57 -9.34
C PRO A 47 7.96 12.23 -8.98
N ILE A 48 8.50 11.11 -9.49
CA ILE A 48 8.00 9.76 -9.19
C ILE A 48 8.19 9.42 -7.71
N LEU A 49 9.36 9.72 -7.13
CA LEU A 49 9.63 9.47 -5.72
C LEU A 49 8.71 10.31 -4.81
N GLY A 50 8.42 11.55 -5.23
CA GLY A 50 7.44 12.40 -4.57
C GLY A 50 6.02 11.82 -4.61
N ALA A 51 5.61 11.19 -5.72
CA ALA A 51 4.33 10.52 -5.84
C ALA A 51 4.25 9.27 -4.95
N ILE A 52 5.31 8.46 -4.91
CA ILE A 52 5.42 7.29 -4.01
C ILE A 52 5.29 7.73 -2.56
N ARG A 53 6.03 8.75 -2.13
CA ARG A 53 5.95 9.29 -0.76
C ARG A 53 4.53 9.73 -0.42
N ARG A 54 3.84 10.46 -1.30
CA ARG A 54 2.44 10.91 -1.07
C ARG A 54 1.49 9.71 -0.96
N ALA A 55 1.66 8.69 -1.78
CA ALA A 55 0.85 7.48 -1.74
C ALA A 55 0.96 6.78 -0.38
N PHE A 56 2.17 6.63 0.17
CA PHE A 56 2.36 6.07 1.51
C PHE A 56 1.75 6.95 2.62
N ILE A 57 1.83 8.27 2.50
CA ILE A 57 1.18 9.19 3.45
C ILE A 57 -0.34 8.97 3.49
N PHE A 58 -0.99 8.74 2.34
CA PHE A 58 -2.42 8.44 2.29
C PHE A 58 -2.78 7.12 2.99
N LEU A 59 -1.85 6.18 3.08
CA LEU A 59 -2.06 4.89 3.74
C LEU A 59 -1.87 4.94 5.27
N ILE A 60 -1.19 5.96 5.80
CA ILE A 60 -0.90 6.08 7.23
C ILE A 60 -2.15 5.88 8.11
N PRO A 61 -3.31 6.54 7.86
CA PRO A 61 -4.48 6.38 8.72
C PRO A 61 -4.97 4.93 8.77
N VAL A 62 -4.99 4.23 7.62
CA VAL A 62 -5.43 2.84 7.51
C VAL A 62 -4.47 1.93 8.25
N PHE A 63 -3.17 2.13 8.08
CA PHE A 63 -2.15 1.32 8.75
C PHE A 63 -2.11 1.53 10.26
N VAL A 64 -2.32 2.76 10.74
CA VAL A 64 -2.40 3.06 12.18
C VAL A 64 -3.58 2.31 12.83
N ILE A 65 -4.75 2.30 12.17
CA ILE A 65 -5.92 1.56 12.66
C ILE A 65 -5.62 0.05 12.71
N GLY A 66 -5.04 -0.50 11.65
CA GLY A 66 -4.67 -1.91 11.60
C GLY A 66 -3.59 -2.28 12.62
N ALA A 67 -2.55 -1.44 12.76
CA ALA A 67 -1.50 -1.66 13.75
C ALA A 67 -2.03 -1.64 15.18
N SER A 68 -2.98 -0.74 15.50
CA SER A 68 -3.61 -0.71 16.82
C SER A 68 -4.42 -1.97 17.11
N ALA A 69 -5.11 -2.53 16.10
CA ALA A 69 -5.82 -3.80 16.24
C ALA A 69 -4.86 -4.96 16.55
N VAL A 70 -3.74 -5.06 15.80
CA VAL A 70 -2.70 -6.07 16.04
C VAL A 70 -2.07 -5.91 17.43
N ALA A 71 -1.76 -4.67 17.83
CA ALA A 71 -1.19 -4.39 19.15
C ALA A 71 -2.11 -4.80 20.29
N LEU A 72 -3.43 -4.61 20.13
CA LEU A 72 -4.41 -5.04 21.13
C LEU A 72 -4.56 -6.58 21.18
N GLN A 73 -4.54 -7.26 20.03
CA GLN A 73 -4.60 -8.74 19.98
C GLN A 73 -3.36 -9.39 20.60
N ASN A 74 -2.18 -8.79 20.39
CA ASN A 74 -0.90 -9.29 20.87
C ASN A 74 -0.40 -8.54 22.11
N PHE A 75 -1.32 -8.05 22.94
CA PHE A 75 -0.94 -7.28 24.12
C PHE A 75 -0.03 -8.11 25.04
N PRO A 76 1.09 -7.51 25.57
CA PRO A 76 2.11 -8.27 26.28
C PRO A 76 1.65 -8.81 27.64
N VAL A 77 0.57 -8.26 28.22
CA VAL A 77 0.01 -8.74 29.48
C VAL A 77 -1.01 -9.85 29.21
N GLU A 78 -0.72 -11.06 29.68
CA GLU A 78 -1.55 -12.26 29.44
C GLU A 78 -2.99 -12.11 29.93
N ALA A 79 -3.22 -11.48 31.08
CA ALA A 79 -4.56 -11.25 31.60
C ALA A 79 -5.42 -10.40 30.65
N VAL A 80 -4.84 -9.38 30.03
CA VAL A 80 -5.54 -8.51 29.07
C VAL A 80 -5.82 -9.27 27.78
N ARG A 81 -4.84 -10.03 27.28
CA ARG A 81 -5.00 -10.87 26.08
C ARG A 81 -6.06 -11.94 26.30
N TYR A 82 -6.07 -12.61 27.46
CA TYR A 82 -7.09 -13.57 27.83
C TYR A 82 -8.48 -12.94 27.92
N PHE A 83 -8.58 -11.75 28.49
CA PHE A 83 -9.83 -10.99 28.52
C PHE A 83 -10.35 -10.71 27.11
N PHE A 84 -9.53 -10.20 26.20
CA PHE A 84 -9.96 -9.93 24.82
C PHE A 84 -10.38 -11.18 24.05
N LYS A 85 -9.70 -12.31 24.28
CA LYS A 85 -10.04 -13.58 23.62
C LYS A 85 -11.34 -14.19 24.12
N ASN A 86 -11.66 -14.02 25.39
CA ASN A 86 -12.80 -14.71 26.02
C ASN A 86 -14.01 -13.80 26.25
N PHE A 87 -13.83 -12.48 26.20
CA PHE A 87 -14.94 -11.54 26.43
C PHE A 87 -16.04 -11.73 25.39
N ALA A 88 -17.27 -11.90 25.88
CA ALA A 88 -18.47 -12.10 25.05
C ALA A 88 -18.30 -13.20 23.97
N GLY A 89 -17.70 -14.35 24.34
CA GLY A 89 -17.51 -15.46 23.40
C GLY A 89 -16.50 -15.19 22.29
N GLY A 90 -15.50 -14.34 22.55
CA GLY A 90 -14.45 -13.97 21.58
C GLY A 90 -14.87 -12.88 20.60
N PHE A 91 -15.91 -12.11 20.93
CA PHE A 91 -16.37 -11.00 20.07
C PHE A 91 -15.28 -9.98 19.79
N ILE A 92 -14.52 -9.56 20.82
CA ILE A 92 -13.46 -8.55 20.67
C ILE A 92 -12.35 -9.08 19.75
N ASP A 93 -11.93 -10.33 19.93
CA ASP A 93 -10.87 -10.93 19.10
C ASP A 93 -11.29 -11.02 17.63
N LYS A 94 -12.52 -11.46 17.36
CA LYS A 94 -13.08 -11.47 15.99
C LYS A 94 -13.21 -10.08 15.41
N PHE A 95 -13.66 -9.09 16.18
CA PHE A 95 -13.79 -7.70 15.76
C PHE A 95 -12.42 -7.11 15.37
N LEU A 96 -11.40 -7.31 16.21
CA LEU A 96 -10.04 -6.87 15.91
C LEU A 96 -9.46 -7.60 14.68
N GLY A 97 -9.77 -8.90 14.53
CA GLY A 97 -9.40 -9.69 13.37
C GLY A 97 -10.00 -9.16 12.06
N VAL A 98 -11.26 -8.71 12.08
CA VAL A 98 -11.90 -8.06 10.92
C VAL A 98 -11.21 -6.72 10.60
N ILE A 99 -10.89 -5.91 11.61
CA ILE A 99 -10.14 -4.65 11.38
C ILE A 99 -8.78 -4.94 10.74
N TYR A 100 -8.04 -5.92 11.27
CA TYR A 100 -6.76 -6.32 10.70
C TYR A 100 -6.89 -6.76 9.24
N SER A 101 -7.83 -7.65 8.95
CA SER A 101 -8.05 -8.16 7.59
C SER A 101 -8.48 -7.04 6.64
N ALA A 102 -9.36 -6.13 7.08
CA ALA A 102 -9.80 -5.00 6.28
C ALA A 102 -8.71 -3.95 6.02
N THR A 103 -7.68 -3.87 6.85
CA THR A 103 -6.59 -2.90 6.71
C THR A 103 -5.34 -3.53 6.08
N TYR A 104 -4.65 -4.40 6.81
CA TYR A 104 -3.42 -5.05 6.34
C TYR A 104 -3.67 -6.13 5.29
N GLY A 105 -4.81 -6.82 5.34
CA GLY A 105 -5.18 -7.82 4.35
C GLY A 105 -5.37 -7.27 2.93
N PHE A 106 -5.67 -5.96 2.80
CA PHE A 106 -5.80 -5.26 1.52
C PHE A 106 -4.77 -4.15 1.31
N ALA A 107 -3.69 -4.15 2.08
CA ALA A 107 -2.68 -3.10 2.04
C ALA A 107 -2.07 -2.87 0.65
N ALA A 108 -1.79 -3.95 -0.10
CA ALA A 108 -1.27 -3.87 -1.45
C ALA A 108 -2.25 -3.20 -2.41
N VAL A 109 -3.55 -3.51 -2.30
CA VAL A 109 -4.60 -2.88 -3.14
C VAL A 109 -4.72 -1.40 -2.83
N TYR A 110 -4.73 -1.02 -1.55
CA TYR A 110 -4.76 0.40 -1.16
C TYR A 110 -3.54 1.16 -1.69
N LEU A 111 -2.36 0.53 -1.71
CA LEU A 111 -1.17 1.13 -2.30
C LEU A 111 -1.33 1.30 -3.81
N VAL A 112 -1.86 0.31 -4.54
CA VAL A 112 -2.11 0.44 -5.98
C VAL A 112 -3.03 1.63 -6.25
N LEU A 113 -4.13 1.75 -5.52
CA LEU A 113 -5.09 2.86 -5.68
C LEU A 113 -4.45 4.22 -5.42
N SER A 114 -3.79 4.39 -4.26
CA SER A 114 -3.20 5.65 -3.85
C SER A 114 -2.02 6.06 -4.73
N LEU A 115 -1.16 5.10 -5.09
CA LEU A 115 0.02 5.36 -5.91
C LEU A 115 -0.35 5.69 -7.36
N SER A 116 -1.31 4.96 -7.95
CA SER A 116 -1.82 5.26 -9.28
C SER A 116 -2.43 6.65 -9.36
N TYR A 117 -3.16 7.07 -8.31
CA TYR A 117 -3.70 8.42 -8.22
C TYR A 117 -2.59 9.48 -8.16
N CYS A 118 -1.59 9.28 -7.31
CA CYS A 118 -0.46 10.21 -7.17
C CYS A 118 0.41 10.29 -8.42
N LEU A 119 0.63 9.17 -9.11
CA LEU A 119 1.42 9.12 -10.35
C LEU A 119 0.67 9.76 -11.53
N SER A 120 -0.62 9.48 -11.68
CA SER A 120 -1.42 10.10 -12.74
C SER A 120 -1.52 11.62 -12.59
N ALA A 121 -1.47 12.13 -11.35
CA ALA A 121 -1.41 13.56 -11.05
C ALA A 121 -0.14 14.26 -11.60
N LEU A 122 0.92 13.51 -11.91
CA LEU A 122 2.10 14.07 -12.58
C LEU A 122 1.90 14.33 -14.08
N SER A 123 0.90 13.69 -14.67
CA SER A 123 0.67 13.69 -16.13
C SER A 123 -0.57 14.46 -16.55
N THR A 124 -1.54 14.67 -15.65
CA THR A 124 -2.78 15.39 -15.94
C THR A 124 -3.35 16.06 -14.69
N ASP A 125 -4.02 17.20 -14.88
CA ASP A 125 -4.74 17.91 -13.82
C ASP A 125 -6.22 17.48 -13.71
N HIS A 126 -6.73 16.73 -14.69
CA HIS A 126 -8.11 16.28 -14.71
C HIS A 126 -8.33 15.06 -13.79
N ASN A 127 -9.14 15.25 -12.75
CA ASN A 127 -9.46 14.19 -11.79
C ASN A 127 -10.12 12.96 -12.44
N ASP A 128 -10.93 13.16 -13.50
CA ASP A 128 -11.57 12.06 -14.22
C ASP A 128 -10.55 11.11 -14.80
N ILE A 129 -9.53 11.63 -15.49
CA ILE A 129 -8.48 10.81 -16.10
C ILE A 129 -7.66 10.09 -15.03
N ARG A 130 -7.40 10.76 -13.87
CA ARG A 130 -6.73 10.14 -12.74
C ARG A 130 -7.52 8.95 -12.22
N MET A 131 -8.86 9.10 -12.08
CA MET A 131 -9.72 7.99 -11.63
C MET A 131 -9.73 6.82 -12.61
N TYR A 132 -9.74 7.08 -13.95
CA TYR A 132 -9.62 6.01 -14.94
C TYR A 132 -8.28 5.28 -14.85
N ALA A 133 -7.18 5.99 -14.62
CA ALA A 133 -5.87 5.39 -14.38
C ALA A 133 -5.86 4.52 -13.12
N VAL A 134 -6.49 4.96 -12.03
CA VAL A 134 -6.62 4.20 -10.77
C VAL A 134 -7.40 2.91 -10.99
N LEU A 135 -8.59 3.01 -11.60
CA LEU A 135 -9.43 1.83 -11.87
C LEU A 135 -8.74 0.84 -12.80
N ASN A 136 -8.09 1.34 -13.85
CA ASN A 136 -7.33 0.49 -14.78
C ASN A 136 -6.15 -0.19 -14.09
N SER A 137 -5.39 0.53 -13.27
CA SER A 137 -4.24 -0.05 -12.55
C SER A 137 -4.67 -1.10 -11.54
N SER A 138 -5.80 -0.90 -10.85
CA SER A 138 -6.35 -1.91 -9.94
C SER A 138 -6.84 -3.15 -10.69
N ALA A 139 -7.53 -2.99 -11.82
CA ALA A 139 -7.96 -4.11 -12.66
C ALA A 139 -6.75 -4.91 -13.17
N CYS A 140 -5.70 -4.23 -13.65
CA CYS A 140 -4.46 -4.86 -14.07
C CYS A 140 -3.72 -5.56 -12.91
N TYR A 141 -3.74 -4.99 -11.69
CA TYR A 141 -3.17 -5.65 -10.52
C TYR A 141 -3.84 -7.00 -10.24
N PHE A 142 -5.18 -7.05 -10.28
CA PHE A 142 -5.91 -8.30 -10.15
C PHE A 142 -5.64 -9.25 -11.32
N ALA A 143 -5.54 -8.75 -12.55
CA ALA A 143 -5.20 -9.58 -13.70
C ALA A 143 -3.83 -10.26 -13.56
N PHE A 144 -2.84 -9.60 -12.95
CA PHE A 144 -1.52 -10.17 -12.66
C PHE A 144 -1.52 -11.30 -11.63
N LEU A 145 -2.58 -11.42 -10.80
CA LEU A 145 -2.71 -12.57 -9.91
C LEU A 145 -2.92 -13.88 -10.69
N GLY A 146 -3.37 -13.79 -11.91
CA GLY A 146 -3.60 -14.93 -12.79
C GLY A 146 -4.92 -15.65 -12.54
N PRO A 147 -5.35 -16.50 -13.48
CA PRO A 147 -6.64 -17.17 -13.41
C PRO A 147 -6.74 -18.17 -12.27
N THR A 148 -5.65 -18.84 -11.92
CA THR A 148 -5.60 -19.85 -10.84
C THR A 148 -5.82 -19.25 -9.46
N VAL A 149 -5.34 -18.02 -9.22
CA VAL A 149 -5.49 -17.32 -7.93
C VAL A 149 -6.87 -16.67 -7.80
N LEU A 150 -7.42 -16.13 -8.90
CA LEU A 150 -8.71 -15.42 -8.87
C LEU A 150 -9.92 -16.32 -8.55
N ILE A 151 -9.78 -17.63 -8.74
CA ILE A 151 -10.85 -18.60 -8.45
C ILE A 151 -11.00 -18.84 -6.95
N ASP A 152 -9.93 -18.73 -6.17
CA ASP A 152 -9.94 -18.99 -4.73
C ASP A 152 -9.72 -17.70 -3.91
N ALA A 153 -10.76 -17.28 -3.20
CA ALA A 153 -10.73 -16.07 -2.37
C ALA A 153 -9.62 -16.08 -1.30
N ALA A 154 -9.29 -17.25 -0.73
CA ALA A 154 -8.23 -17.37 0.26
C ALA A 154 -6.85 -17.10 -0.37
N HIS A 155 -6.64 -17.54 -1.61
CA HIS A 155 -5.43 -17.22 -2.37
C HIS A 155 -5.35 -15.74 -2.73
N VAL A 156 -6.46 -15.12 -3.15
CA VAL A 156 -6.49 -13.67 -3.43
C VAL A 156 -6.04 -12.86 -2.21
N MET A 157 -6.59 -13.16 -1.03
CA MET A 157 -6.21 -12.47 0.22
C MET A 157 -4.71 -12.57 0.53
N ARG A 158 -4.08 -13.70 0.21
CA ARG A 158 -2.64 -13.89 0.42
C ARG A 158 -1.77 -12.95 -0.44
N TYR A 159 -2.27 -12.55 -1.63
CA TYR A 159 -1.53 -11.67 -2.54
C TYR A 159 -1.91 -10.20 -2.42
N THR A 160 -2.96 -9.87 -1.68
CA THR A 160 -3.39 -8.48 -1.46
C THR A 160 -2.87 -7.88 -0.16
N ASP A 161 -2.25 -8.68 0.69
CA ASP A 161 -1.79 -8.28 2.02
C ASP A 161 -0.53 -7.39 2.01
N SER A 162 -0.10 -6.99 3.18
CA SER A 162 1.05 -6.10 3.39
C SER A 162 2.39 -6.69 2.93
N ALA A 163 2.53 -8.01 2.84
CA ALA A 163 3.75 -8.66 2.34
C ALA A 163 3.99 -8.36 0.85
N ASN A 164 2.93 -8.05 0.10
CA ASN A 164 2.97 -7.81 -1.34
C ASN A 164 3.03 -6.31 -1.72
N ILE A 165 3.26 -5.41 -0.76
CA ILE A 165 3.33 -3.95 -0.99
C ILE A 165 4.37 -3.59 -2.05
N PHE A 166 5.54 -4.22 -2.04
CA PHE A 166 6.61 -3.94 -3.01
C PHE A 166 6.20 -4.31 -4.43
N GLN A 167 5.55 -5.45 -4.60
CA GLN A 167 5.02 -5.90 -5.89
C GLN A 167 3.92 -4.98 -6.39
N ALA A 168 3.00 -4.61 -5.50
CA ALA A 168 1.94 -3.63 -5.78
C ALA A 168 2.51 -2.29 -6.26
N MET A 169 3.61 -1.83 -5.66
CA MET A 169 4.31 -0.62 -6.06
C MET A 169 4.85 -0.71 -7.49
N ILE A 170 5.51 -1.82 -7.85
CA ILE A 170 6.05 -2.04 -9.20
C ILE A 170 4.91 -2.05 -10.23
N VAL A 171 3.85 -2.80 -9.96
CA VAL A 171 2.68 -2.90 -10.83
C VAL A 171 2.00 -1.54 -10.99
N ALA A 172 1.74 -0.83 -9.90
CA ALA A 172 1.11 0.48 -9.94
C ALA A 172 1.93 1.49 -10.76
N CYS A 173 3.24 1.53 -10.57
CA CYS A 173 4.13 2.41 -11.35
C CYS A 173 4.08 2.06 -12.84
N GLY A 174 4.30 0.79 -13.18
CA GLY A 174 4.36 0.35 -14.57
C GLY A 174 3.04 0.55 -15.31
N ILE A 175 1.94 0.11 -14.72
CA ILE A 175 0.63 0.18 -15.36
C ILE A 175 0.11 1.61 -15.46
N THR A 176 0.28 2.42 -14.41
CA THR A 176 -0.16 3.83 -14.48
C THR A 176 0.59 4.59 -15.58
N MET A 177 1.91 4.39 -15.67
CA MET A 177 2.72 5.02 -16.72
C MET A 177 2.31 4.52 -18.10
N LEU A 178 2.09 3.21 -18.26
CA LEU A 178 1.63 2.61 -19.51
C LEU A 178 0.26 3.15 -19.93
N PHE A 179 -0.71 3.21 -18.99
CA PHE A 179 -2.03 3.77 -19.26
C PHE A 179 -1.95 5.24 -19.70
N MET A 180 -1.19 6.06 -18.98
CA MET A 180 -1.05 7.48 -19.31
C MET A 180 -0.35 7.69 -20.67
N PHE A 181 0.62 6.85 -21.00
CA PHE A 181 1.28 6.84 -22.30
C PHE A 181 0.29 6.50 -23.42
N LEU A 182 -0.46 5.39 -23.27
CA LEU A 182 -1.47 4.97 -24.25
C LEU A 182 -2.60 5.99 -24.35
N TYR A 183 -3.03 6.58 -23.25
CA TYR A 183 -4.06 7.62 -23.25
C TYR A 183 -3.63 8.81 -24.10
N LYS A 184 -2.39 9.27 -23.95
CA LYS A 184 -1.83 10.34 -24.78
C LYS A 184 -1.64 9.93 -26.25
N LEU A 185 -1.22 8.70 -26.48
CA LEU A 185 -1.02 8.17 -27.82
C LEU A 185 -2.32 8.09 -28.63
N TYR A 186 -3.42 7.61 -28.01
CA TYR A 186 -4.71 7.47 -28.69
C TYR A 186 -5.48 8.80 -28.83
N ASN A 187 -5.33 9.72 -27.89
CA ASN A 187 -6.15 10.92 -27.81
C ASN A 187 -5.43 12.21 -28.22
N GLY A 188 -4.09 12.17 -28.39
CA GLY A 188 -3.30 13.35 -28.73
C GLY A 188 -3.42 14.46 -27.66
N ASN A 189 -3.08 15.68 -28.05
CA ASN A 189 -3.12 16.85 -27.16
C ASN A 189 -4.53 17.47 -27.00
N HIS A 190 -5.55 16.95 -27.69
CA HIS A 190 -6.93 17.45 -27.63
C HIS A 190 -7.78 16.84 -26.50
N ALA A 191 -7.19 15.96 -25.68
CA ALA A 191 -7.92 15.26 -24.61
C ALA A 191 -8.37 16.18 -23.46
N GLU A 192 -7.79 17.36 -23.33
CA GLU A 192 -8.02 18.27 -22.20
C GLU A 192 -9.21 19.21 -22.38
N SER A 193 -9.64 19.46 -23.62
CA SER A 193 -10.71 20.44 -23.94
C SER A 193 -12.13 19.87 -24.02
N VAL A 194 -12.31 18.58 -23.72
CA VAL A 194 -13.58 17.85 -23.88
C VAL A 194 -14.29 17.62 -22.55
N SER A 195 -15.60 17.29 -22.62
CA SER A 195 -16.43 17.00 -21.44
C SER A 195 -15.95 15.76 -20.67
N SER A 196 -16.29 15.65 -19.37
CA SER A 196 -15.94 14.49 -18.54
C SER A 196 -16.45 13.18 -19.11
N PHE A 197 -17.65 13.17 -19.72
CA PHE A 197 -18.22 11.99 -20.36
C PHE A 197 -17.40 11.55 -21.58
N GLU A 198 -17.01 12.48 -22.43
CA GLU A 198 -16.20 12.18 -23.60
C GLU A 198 -14.79 11.69 -23.22
N ARG A 199 -14.19 12.26 -22.15
CA ARG A 199 -12.93 11.73 -21.59
C ARG A 199 -13.05 10.28 -21.13
N GLY A 200 -14.22 9.91 -20.55
CA GLY A 200 -14.52 8.54 -20.17
C GLY A 200 -14.54 7.58 -21.38
N ILE A 201 -15.23 7.95 -22.43
CA ILE A 201 -15.28 7.15 -23.68
C ILE A 201 -13.89 7.00 -24.27
N ARG A 202 -13.11 8.08 -24.32
CA ARG A 202 -11.72 8.07 -24.82
C ARG A 202 -10.77 7.25 -23.96
N ALA A 203 -11.07 7.02 -22.68
CA ALA A 203 -10.29 6.18 -21.78
C ALA A 203 -10.53 4.66 -21.98
N ILE A 204 -11.63 4.27 -22.66
CA ILE A 204 -11.97 2.85 -22.87
C ILE A 204 -10.89 2.13 -23.67
N LEU A 205 -10.48 2.69 -24.79
CA LEU A 205 -9.53 2.03 -25.69
C LEU A 205 -8.13 1.86 -25.03
N PRO A 206 -7.49 2.89 -24.44
CA PRO A 206 -6.23 2.70 -23.74
C PRO A 206 -6.36 1.80 -22.51
N GLY A 207 -7.49 1.84 -21.79
CA GLY A 207 -7.77 0.92 -20.68
C GLY A 207 -7.87 -0.53 -21.11
N ALA A 208 -8.67 -0.79 -22.16
CA ALA A 208 -8.82 -2.14 -22.71
C ALA A 208 -7.48 -2.70 -23.21
N THR A 209 -6.67 -1.88 -23.90
CA THR A 209 -5.34 -2.34 -24.35
C THR A 209 -4.41 -2.65 -23.19
N CYS A 210 -4.39 -1.86 -22.11
CA CYS A 210 -3.63 -2.17 -20.89
C CYS A 210 -4.05 -3.51 -20.29
N ILE A 211 -5.36 -3.70 -20.08
CA ILE A 211 -5.89 -4.92 -19.45
C ILE A 211 -5.59 -6.14 -20.33
N CYS A 212 -5.78 -6.05 -21.66
CA CYS A 212 -5.47 -7.13 -22.60
C CYS A 212 -3.99 -7.49 -22.56
N LEU A 213 -3.08 -6.51 -22.61
CA LEU A 213 -1.64 -6.76 -22.56
C LEU A 213 -1.24 -7.42 -21.24
N VAL A 214 -1.73 -6.92 -20.11
CA VAL A 214 -1.44 -7.51 -18.81
C VAL A 214 -1.99 -8.91 -18.67
N SER A 215 -3.23 -9.15 -19.11
CA SER A 215 -3.84 -10.48 -19.09
C SER A 215 -3.08 -11.47 -19.96
N LEU A 216 -2.59 -11.05 -21.11
CA LEU A 216 -1.76 -11.87 -21.97
C LEU A 216 -0.44 -12.24 -21.30
N VAL A 217 0.22 -11.29 -20.65
CA VAL A 217 1.45 -11.53 -19.86
C VAL A 217 1.16 -12.46 -18.68
N ALA A 218 0.05 -12.26 -17.96
CA ALA A 218 -0.33 -13.11 -16.83
C ALA A 218 -0.55 -14.57 -17.24
N VAL A 219 -1.28 -14.79 -18.36
CA VAL A 219 -1.49 -16.13 -18.92
C VAL A 219 -0.18 -16.75 -19.41
N ALA A 220 0.69 -15.97 -20.04
CA ALA A 220 1.99 -16.45 -20.49
C ALA A 220 2.90 -16.89 -19.33
N ILE A 221 2.78 -16.23 -18.17
CA ILE A 221 3.50 -16.63 -16.95
C ILE A 221 2.88 -17.89 -16.34
N ASP A 222 1.55 -17.99 -16.28
CA ASP A 222 0.83 -19.15 -15.73
C ASP A 222 1.12 -20.46 -16.49
N ILE A 223 1.29 -20.38 -17.81
CA ILE A 223 1.67 -21.54 -18.67
C ILE A 223 3.14 -21.94 -18.44
N ASN A 224 3.97 -21.06 -17.92
CA ASN A 224 5.40 -21.33 -17.76
C ASN A 224 5.66 -22.08 -16.42
N PRO A 225 6.43 -23.17 -16.42
CA PRO A 225 6.73 -23.91 -15.19
C PRO A 225 7.59 -23.14 -14.18
N ILE A 226 8.07 -21.94 -14.54
CA ILE A 226 8.98 -21.14 -13.71
C ILE A 226 8.24 -20.44 -12.57
N ALA A 227 7.00 -19.98 -12.79
CA ALA A 227 6.22 -19.26 -11.78
C ALA A 227 4.73 -19.46 -12.01
N SER A 228 3.96 -19.61 -10.93
CA SER A 228 2.50 -19.81 -11.00
C SER A 228 1.75 -18.50 -11.23
N ASN A 229 2.38 -17.36 -10.96
CA ASN A 229 1.81 -16.03 -11.18
C ASN A 229 2.90 -14.96 -11.19
N PHE A 230 2.54 -13.72 -11.53
CA PHE A 230 3.48 -12.60 -11.60
C PHE A 230 4.13 -12.29 -10.24
N ASN A 231 3.40 -12.44 -9.14
CA ASN A 231 3.92 -12.24 -7.81
C ASN A 231 5.00 -13.27 -7.44
N ASP A 232 4.78 -14.55 -7.79
CA ASP A 232 5.78 -15.59 -7.60
C ASP A 232 7.02 -15.36 -8.46
N LEU A 233 6.82 -14.86 -9.69
CA LEU A 233 7.92 -14.49 -10.57
C LEU A 233 8.77 -13.37 -9.96
N LEU A 234 8.13 -12.30 -9.48
CA LEU A 234 8.84 -11.20 -8.80
C LEU A 234 9.53 -11.66 -7.53
N ASN A 235 8.88 -12.50 -6.72
CA ASN A 235 9.50 -13.06 -5.52
C ASN A 235 10.74 -13.90 -5.87
N LYS A 236 10.68 -14.74 -6.89
CA LYS A 236 11.83 -15.50 -7.35
C LYS A 236 12.95 -14.61 -7.89
N LEU A 237 12.59 -13.60 -8.68
CA LEU A 237 13.57 -12.71 -9.29
C LEU A 237 14.25 -11.78 -8.29
N LEU A 238 13.50 -11.26 -7.31
CA LEU A 238 13.96 -10.25 -6.37
C LEU A 238 14.40 -10.87 -5.02
N ALA A 239 13.62 -11.80 -4.46
CA ALA A 239 13.89 -12.34 -3.14
C ALA A 239 15.00 -13.41 -3.14
N MET A 240 15.09 -14.26 -4.16
CA MET A 240 16.12 -15.30 -4.22
C MET A 240 17.57 -14.76 -4.16
N PRO A 241 17.95 -13.71 -4.91
CA PRO A 241 19.30 -13.16 -4.80
C PRO A 241 19.62 -12.65 -3.39
N PHE A 242 18.63 -12.05 -2.71
CA PHE A 242 18.80 -11.53 -1.35
C PHE A 242 18.79 -12.65 -0.30
N GLN A 243 18.00 -13.71 -0.49
CA GLN A 243 18.00 -14.86 0.41
C GLN A 243 19.32 -15.60 0.42
N SER A 244 19.94 -15.81 -0.76
CA SER A 244 21.24 -16.47 -0.87
C SER A 244 22.36 -15.65 -0.22
N VAL A 245 22.27 -14.33 -0.25
CA VAL A 245 23.23 -13.42 0.41
C VAL A 245 22.93 -13.33 1.91
N GLY A 246 21.67 -13.32 2.32
CA GLY A 246 21.22 -13.13 3.71
C GLY A 246 21.54 -14.30 4.66
N THR A 247 21.81 -15.49 4.14
CA THR A 247 22.23 -16.67 4.95
C THR A 247 23.71 -16.64 5.36
N SER A 248 24.49 -15.73 4.82
CA SER A 248 25.90 -15.53 5.17
C SER A 248 26.06 -14.35 6.14
N TYR A 249 27.01 -14.44 7.08
CA TYR A 249 27.38 -13.30 7.96
C TYR A 249 27.74 -12.04 7.18
N ILE A 250 28.46 -12.20 6.05
CA ILE A 250 28.81 -11.09 5.14
C ILE A 250 27.55 -10.51 4.49
N GLY A 251 26.59 -11.36 4.12
CA GLY A 251 25.31 -10.93 3.57
C GLY A 251 24.45 -10.14 4.55
N GLY A 252 24.39 -10.58 5.80
CA GLY A 252 23.68 -9.83 6.85
C GLY A 252 24.31 -8.44 7.07
N LEU A 253 25.63 -8.34 7.08
CA LEU A 253 26.33 -7.07 7.21
C LEU A 253 26.11 -6.15 5.99
N LEU A 254 26.07 -6.70 4.77
CA LEU A 254 25.74 -5.97 3.55
C LEU A 254 24.31 -5.43 3.57
N VAL A 255 23.33 -6.21 4.03
CA VAL A 255 21.93 -5.76 4.16
C VAL A 255 21.83 -4.57 5.12
N VAL A 256 22.47 -4.65 6.29
CA VAL A 256 22.51 -3.55 7.27
C VAL A 256 23.20 -2.31 6.71
N LEU A 257 24.30 -2.48 5.97
CA LEU A 257 24.97 -1.36 5.31
C LEU A 257 24.11 -0.69 4.23
N VAL A 258 23.44 -1.48 3.40
CA VAL A 258 22.53 -0.97 2.36
C VAL A 258 21.33 -0.26 3.00
N GLU A 259 20.75 -0.85 4.04
CA GLU A 259 19.66 -0.23 4.79
C GLU A 259 20.09 1.12 5.40
N SER A 260 21.25 1.15 6.08
CA SER A 260 21.81 2.37 6.67
C SER A 260 22.11 3.43 5.61
N ALA A 261 22.65 3.03 4.46
CA ALA A 261 22.92 3.93 3.34
C ALA A 261 21.64 4.49 2.74
N LEU A 262 20.60 3.66 2.58
CA LEU A 262 19.27 4.10 2.11
C LEU A 262 18.62 5.08 3.08
N TRP A 263 18.70 4.82 4.39
CA TRP A 263 18.21 5.73 5.41
C TRP A 263 18.97 7.06 5.41
N THR A 264 20.30 7.02 5.32
CA THR A 264 21.15 8.22 5.25
C THR A 264 20.83 9.01 3.97
N TRP A 265 20.68 8.32 2.83
CA TRP A 265 20.33 8.97 1.56
C TRP A 265 18.91 9.56 1.59
N ALA A 266 17.94 8.84 2.17
CA ALA A 266 16.58 9.36 2.35
C ALA A 266 16.56 10.57 3.28
N TYR A 267 17.38 10.57 4.34
CA TYR A 267 17.49 11.71 5.26
C TYR A 267 18.14 12.93 4.58
N THR A 268 19.25 12.74 3.85
CA THR A 268 19.94 13.84 3.12
C THR A 268 19.13 14.35 1.92
N ALA A 269 18.26 13.52 1.33
CA ALA A 269 17.34 13.96 0.28
C ALA A 269 16.11 14.70 0.83
N ALA A 270 15.88 14.64 2.15
CA ALA A 270 14.75 15.29 2.85
C ALA A 270 15.14 16.64 3.49
N THR A 271 16.45 16.94 3.62
CA THR A 271 17.01 18.23 4.04
C THR A 271 17.41 19.07 2.83
#